data_c4fb9795c944df45579c62d10ad78502
#
_entry.id   c4fb9795c944df45579c62d10ad78502
#
_cell.length_a   1.000
_cell.length_b   1.000
_cell.length_c   1.000
_cell.angle_alpha   90.00
_cell.angle_beta   90.00
_cell.angle_gamma   90.00
#
_symmetry.space_group_name_H-M   'P 1'
#
loop_
_entity.id
_entity.type
_entity.pdbx_description
1 polymer ?
#
loop_
_entity_poly.entity_id
_entity_poly.type
_entity_poly.pdbx_seq_one_letter_code
_entity_poly.pdbx_strand_id
1 'polypeptide(L)'
;MTLTDRTRRLTVALSIAVAIALPRTALAADGQFDKMRAKIEAFVGNKMEKLGGSRILYKVDSDGLRESVVTDLRDDVYKTLREGKIAFAGLAIRDGGVELKIADAKGREELKRKLASAAEGLPSHALAVTDGGDGLLRLAPTDAASAARLHDLVEDCIAMIEQRLKDAGIKLASVQRDGADRVRIFLPDMMEPGRVTAIFARKVKVSFRLIDLSMSAEQAQSGTPPAGAEVLPGFKDKQFYLVAKDSALDGDDVSYAGPGFAAGTNEPIASFRFNGRGTRRFAHVTEANIGKPFAIVLDDRVISAPVIREPITGGSGQISGNFTLEEANSVAMMLRAGSLPGHLGLVDQQVIQPAAKP
;
A
#
# COMPACT_ATOMS: atom_id res chain seq x y z
N MET A 1 -43.00 -4.77 -7.43
CA MET A 1 -42.01 -4.11 -6.55
C MET A 1 -42.61 -2.79 -6.11
N THR A 2 -43.16 -2.71 -4.91
CA THR A 2 -44.00 -1.61 -4.40
C THR A 2 -43.15 -0.39 -4.01
N LEU A 3 -43.73 0.81 -4.14
CA LEU A 3 -43.07 2.11 -3.83
C LEU A 3 -42.46 2.17 -2.42
N THR A 4 -43.01 1.43 -1.48
CA THR A 4 -42.54 1.27 -0.08
C THR A 4 -41.22 0.53 0.06
N ASP A 5 -40.87 -0.35 -0.88
CA ASP A 5 -39.63 -1.10 -0.86
C ASP A 5 -38.44 -0.24 -1.38
N ARG A 6 -38.71 0.67 -2.34
CA ARG A 6 -37.70 1.64 -2.82
C ARG A 6 -37.35 2.70 -1.76
N THR A 7 -38.36 3.21 -1.04
CA THR A 7 -38.12 4.19 0.03
C THR A 7 -37.36 3.59 1.21
N ARG A 8 -37.66 2.33 1.60
CA ARG A 8 -36.88 1.64 2.64
C ARG A 8 -35.44 1.38 2.27
N ARG A 9 -35.16 1.02 1.00
CA ARG A 9 -33.80 0.84 0.49
C ARG A 9 -33.03 2.16 0.41
N LEU A 10 -33.69 3.27 0.03
CA LEU A 10 -33.12 4.61 0.03
C LEU A 10 -32.80 5.12 1.44
N THR A 11 -33.63 4.84 2.44
CA THR A 11 -33.38 5.26 3.83
C THR A 11 -32.21 4.49 4.46
N VAL A 12 -32.05 3.20 4.12
CA VAL A 12 -30.89 2.40 4.55
C VAL A 12 -29.62 2.88 3.84
N ALA A 13 -29.69 3.17 2.54
CA ALA A 13 -28.55 3.69 1.77
C ALA A 13 -28.10 5.09 2.28
N LEU A 14 -29.04 5.94 2.66
CA LEU A 14 -28.76 7.27 3.22
C LEU A 14 -28.12 7.18 4.61
N SER A 15 -28.55 6.22 5.47
CA SER A 15 -27.95 5.97 6.78
C SER A 15 -26.52 5.38 6.66
N ILE A 16 -26.27 4.58 5.62
CA ILE A 16 -24.94 4.03 5.31
C ILE A 16 -24.01 5.15 4.79
N ALA A 17 -24.51 6.03 3.91
CA ALA A 17 -23.72 7.15 3.39
C ALA A 17 -23.29 8.15 4.47
N VAL A 18 -24.12 8.38 5.49
CA VAL A 18 -23.80 9.24 6.64
C VAL A 18 -22.76 8.61 7.57
N ALA A 19 -22.78 7.29 7.74
CA ALA A 19 -21.77 6.58 8.57
C ALA A 19 -20.38 6.52 7.90
N ILE A 20 -20.33 6.53 6.56
CA ILE A 20 -19.08 6.51 5.78
C ILE A 20 -18.47 7.92 5.59
N ALA A 21 -19.29 8.98 5.71
CA ALA A 21 -18.87 10.36 5.44
C ALA A 21 -18.19 11.08 6.63
N LEU A 22 -17.98 10.40 7.76
CA LEU A 22 -17.23 11.01 8.87
C LEU A 22 -15.73 11.07 8.54
N PRO A 23 -15.09 12.26 8.60
CA PRO A 23 -13.70 12.41 8.22
C PRO A 23 -12.79 11.57 9.13
N ARG A 24 -11.98 10.71 8.51
CA ARG A 24 -11.02 9.82 9.18
C ARG A 24 -9.92 10.56 9.96
N THR A 25 -9.76 11.86 9.76
CA THR A 25 -8.61 12.63 10.24
C THR A 25 -8.86 13.53 11.45
N ALA A 26 -10.08 13.66 11.91
CA ALA A 26 -10.40 14.48 13.08
C ALA A 26 -10.81 13.56 14.25
N LEU A 27 -9.92 13.33 15.18
CA LEU A 27 -10.11 12.72 16.51
C LEU A 27 -9.36 11.40 16.79
N ALA A 28 -8.06 11.53 16.87
CA ALA A 28 -7.17 10.48 17.38
C ALA A 28 -7.09 10.47 18.94
N ALA A 29 -8.14 10.83 19.67
CA ALA A 29 -8.01 11.04 21.12
C ALA A 29 -8.87 10.16 22.03
N ASP A 30 -9.94 9.47 21.56
CA ASP A 30 -10.77 8.69 22.49
C ASP A 30 -11.25 7.38 21.86
N GLY A 31 -10.83 6.24 22.43
CA GLY A 31 -11.32 4.89 22.08
C GLY A 31 -12.85 4.70 22.25
N GLN A 32 -13.58 5.73 22.55
CA GLN A 32 -15.04 5.79 22.59
C GLN A 32 -15.62 5.94 21.18
N PHE A 33 -14.91 6.64 20.26
CA PHE A 33 -15.32 6.79 18.86
C PHE A 33 -15.16 5.46 18.10
N ASP A 34 -14.06 4.74 18.31
CA ASP A 34 -13.85 3.42 17.70
C ASP A 34 -14.91 2.41 18.16
N LYS A 35 -15.31 2.46 19.43
CA LYS A 35 -16.39 1.63 19.96
C LYS A 35 -17.77 1.99 19.38
N MET A 36 -18.02 3.28 19.14
CA MET A 36 -19.26 3.74 18.54
C MET A 36 -19.32 3.39 17.06
N ARG A 37 -18.20 3.57 16.34
CA ARG A 37 -18.04 3.16 14.94
C ARG A 37 -18.27 1.65 14.78
N ALA A 38 -17.61 0.82 15.59
CA ALA A 38 -17.80 -0.63 15.57
C ALA A 38 -19.26 -1.05 15.84
N LYS A 39 -19.98 -0.34 16.72
CA LYS A 39 -21.42 -0.58 16.96
C LYS A 39 -22.29 -0.20 15.76
N ILE A 40 -21.97 0.92 15.09
CA ILE A 40 -22.69 1.36 13.88
C ILE A 40 -22.43 0.36 12.76
N GLU A 41 -21.19 -0.04 12.56
CA GLU A 41 -20.77 -1.02 11.55
C GLU A 41 -21.43 -2.39 11.78
N ALA A 42 -21.46 -2.87 13.01
CA ALA A 42 -22.15 -4.11 13.38
C ALA A 42 -23.68 -4.02 13.16
N PHE A 43 -24.29 -2.87 13.48
CA PHE A 43 -25.71 -2.64 13.26
C PHE A 43 -26.05 -2.61 11.76
N VAL A 44 -25.24 -1.94 10.95
CA VAL A 44 -25.37 -1.88 9.49
C VAL A 44 -25.18 -3.27 8.90
N GLY A 45 -24.16 -4.02 9.31
CA GLY A 45 -23.88 -5.38 8.86
C GLY A 45 -25.05 -6.33 9.14
N ASN A 46 -25.55 -6.37 10.37
CA ASN A 46 -26.70 -7.19 10.75
C ASN A 46 -27.98 -6.83 9.99
N LYS A 47 -28.17 -5.54 9.66
CA LYS A 47 -29.34 -5.10 8.90
C LYS A 47 -29.22 -5.45 7.42
N MET A 48 -28.02 -5.40 6.85
CA MET A 48 -27.76 -5.79 5.47
C MET A 48 -27.92 -7.31 5.27
N GLU A 49 -27.46 -8.12 6.21
CA GLU A 49 -27.66 -9.58 6.19
C GLU A 49 -29.14 -9.99 6.13
N LYS A 50 -30.02 -9.22 6.78
CA LYS A 50 -31.47 -9.45 6.72
C LYS A 50 -32.11 -9.12 5.36
N LEU A 51 -31.44 -8.31 4.54
CA LEU A 51 -31.91 -7.94 3.21
C LEU A 51 -31.54 -8.95 2.13
N GLY A 52 -30.68 -9.92 2.46
CA GLY A 52 -30.08 -10.85 1.53
C GLY A 52 -28.96 -10.21 0.71
N GLY A 53 -28.08 -11.03 0.16
CA GLY A 53 -26.92 -10.58 -0.59
C GLY A 53 -25.79 -11.61 -0.59
N SER A 54 -24.57 -11.17 -0.85
CA SER A 54 -23.38 -12.01 -0.77
C SER A 54 -22.41 -11.52 0.30
N ARG A 55 -21.88 -12.44 1.10
CA ARG A 55 -20.84 -12.18 2.08
C ARG A 55 -19.55 -12.84 1.63
N ILE A 56 -18.44 -12.10 1.68
CA ILE A 56 -17.12 -12.60 1.37
C ILE A 56 -16.21 -12.24 2.54
N LEU A 57 -15.41 -13.19 2.98
CA LEU A 57 -14.44 -13.02 4.07
C LEU A 57 -13.03 -13.28 3.55
N TYR A 58 -12.18 -12.29 3.68
CA TYR A 58 -10.76 -12.39 3.38
C TYR A 58 -9.93 -12.34 4.65
N LYS A 59 -8.81 -13.07 4.64
CA LYS A 59 -7.74 -12.95 5.66
C LYS A 59 -6.54 -12.26 5.05
N VAL A 60 -5.98 -11.31 5.79
CA VAL A 60 -4.72 -10.63 5.46
C VAL A 60 -3.56 -11.52 5.93
N ASP A 61 -2.54 -11.70 5.08
CA ASP A 61 -1.34 -12.46 5.41
C ASP A 61 -0.48 -11.70 6.43
N SER A 62 -0.61 -12.09 7.69
CA SER A 62 0.15 -11.52 8.80
C SER A 62 1.59 -12.06 8.89
N ASP A 63 1.86 -13.22 8.32
CA ASP A 63 3.19 -13.85 8.39
C ASP A 63 4.15 -13.19 7.40
N GLY A 64 3.70 -12.97 6.15
CA GLY A 64 4.45 -12.19 5.17
C GLY A 64 4.72 -10.75 5.64
N LEU A 65 3.76 -10.12 6.36
CA LEU A 65 3.98 -8.81 6.98
C LEU A 65 5.12 -8.84 8.00
N ARG A 66 5.17 -9.84 8.90
CA ARG A 66 6.23 -9.94 9.90
C ARG A 66 7.60 -10.07 9.26
N GLU A 67 7.72 -10.92 8.25
CA GLU A 67 8.98 -11.11 7.51
C GLU A 67 9.44 -9.83 6.81
N SER A 68 8.53 -9.11 6.17
CA SER A 68 8.80 -7.82 5.54
C SER A 68 9.28 -6.79 6.56
N VAL A 69 8.58 -6.66 7.69
CA VAL A 69 8.92 -5.71 8.77
C VAL A 69 10.33 -5.91 9.31
N VAL A 70 10.74 -7.17 9.52
CA VAL A 70 12.09 -7.46 10.03
C VAL A 70 13.15 -7.22 8.95
N THR A 71 12.81 -7.47 7.68
CA THR A 71 13.70 -7.16 6.56
C THR A 71 13.92 -5.66 6.42
N ASP A 72 12.87 -4.87 6.50
CA ASP A 72 12.95 -3.40 6.46
C ASP A 72 13.73 -2.87 7.65
N LEU A 73 13.51 -3.42 8.86
CA LEU A 73 14.27 -3.08 10.04
C LEU A 73 15.77 -3.34 9.85
N ARG A 74 16.16 -4.48 9.28
CA ARG A 74 17.57 -4.78 8.98
C ARG A 74 18.17 -3.71 8.05
N ASP A 75 17.45 -3.32 7.03
CA ASP A 75 17.91 -2.34 6.04
C ASP A 75 18.02 -0.93 6.66
N ASP A 76 17.08 -0.53 7.51
CA ASP A 76 17.12 0.73 8.26
C ASP A 76 18.28 0.76 9.26
N VAL A 77 18.51 -0.35 9.96
CA VAL A 77 19.68 -0.51 10.85
C VAL A 77 20.98 -0.40 10.05
N TYR A 78 21.10 -1.10 8.94
CA TYR A 78 22.28 -1.02 8.07
C TYR A 78 22.56 0.40 7.59
N LYS A 79 21.52 1.10 7.12
CA LYS A 79 21.60 2.50 6.69
C LYS A 79 22.08 3.40 7.81
N THR A 80 21.46 3.29 8.99
CA THR A 80 21.80 4.09 10.18
C THR A 80 23.26 3.89 10.60
N LEU A 81 23.74 2.64 10.58
CA LEU A 81 25.14 2.30 10.89
C LEU A 81 26.11 2.93 9.88
N ARG A 82 25.80 2.87 8.60
CA ARG A 82 26.63 3.44 7.53
C ARG A 82 26.68 4.98 7.60
N GLU A 83 25.56 5.63 7.76
CA GLU A 83 25.47 7.09 7.90
C GLU A 83 26.16 7.59 9.19
N GLY A 84 26.04 6.83 10.28
CA GLY A 84 26.72 7.13 11.55
C GLY A 84 28.21 6.73 11.57
N LYS A 85 28.73 6.07 10.50
CA LYS A 85 30.07 5.51 10.47
C LYS A 85 30.36 4.60 11.67
N ILE A 86 29.34 3.88 12.15
CA ILE A 86 29.43 2.97 13.29
C ILE A 86 29.96 1.61 12.80
N ALA A 87 31.07 1.16 13.39
CA ALA A 87 31.62 -0.14 13.06
C ALA A 87 30.77 -1.26 13.68
N PHE A 88 30.43 -2.27 12.87
CA PHE A 88 29.58 -3.40 13.27
C PHE A 88 30.04 -4.70 12.61
N ALA A 89 29.57 -5.82 13.15
CA ALA A 89 29.76 -7.15 12.59
C ALA A 89 28.49 -7.99 12.75
N GLY A 90 28.32 -9.00 11.91
CA GLY A 90 27.31 -10.04 12.10
C GLY A 90 25.87 -9.58 11.94
N LEU A 91 25.58 -8.53 11.13
CA LEU A 91 24.21 -8.09 10.90
C LEU A 91 23.40 -9.18 10.20
N ALA A 92 22.43 -9.75 10.88
CA ALA A 92 21.61 -10.85 10.39
C ALA A 92 20.19 -10.81 10.96
N ILE A 93 19.24 -11.37 10.23
CA ILE A 93 17.89 -11.61 10.73
C ILE A 93 17.89 -12.95 11.47
N ARG A 94 17.45 -12.96 12.74
CA ARG A 94 17.28 -14.17 13.56
C ARG A 94 16.04 -14.04 14.44
N ASP A 95 15.29 -15.11 14.57
CA ASP A 95 14.12 -15.25 15.45
C ASP A 95 13.19 -14.04 15.45
N GLY A 96 12.83 -13.54 14.27
CA GLY A 96 11.91 -12.40 14.14
C GLY A 96 12.48 -11.05 14.54
N GLY A 97 13.80 -10.91 14.60
CA GLY A 97 14.51 -9.67 14.88
C GLY A 97 15.81 -9.56 14.11
N VAL A 98 16.52 -8.46 14.33
CA VAL A 98 17.82 -8.15 13.72
C VAL A 98 18.89 -8.24 14.80
N GLU A 99 19.89 -9.08 14.59
CA GLU A 99 21.05 -9.22 15.48
C GLU A 99 22.28 -8.61 14.82
N LEU A 100 23.09 -7.92 15.63
CA LEU A 100 24.37 -7.37 15.21
C LEU A 100 25.30 -7.18 16.41
N LYS A 101 26.59 -7.09 16.13
CA LYS A 101 27.60 -6.82 17.16
C LYS A 101 28.24 -5.45 16.92
N ILE A 102 28.22 -4.60 17.97
CA ILE A 102 28.89 -3.29 17.99
C ILE A 102 29.77 -3.25 19.24
N ALA A 103 31.09 -3.30 19.06
CA ALA A 103 32.05 -3.31 20.17
C ALA A 103 32.05 -1.98 20.93
N ASP A 104 31.95 -0.86 20.21
CA ASP A 104 31.96 0.48 20.82
C ASP A 104 30.64 0.83 21.52
N ALA A 105 30.71 1.15 22.80
CA ALA A 105 29.54 1.54 23.60
C ALA A 105 28.86 2.82 23.08
N LYS A 106 29.64 3.80 22.61
CA LYS A 106 29.07 5.05 22.04
C LYS A 106 28.30 4.78 20.76
N GLY A 107 28.83 3.90 19.91
CA GLY A 107 28.15 3.48 18.68
C GLY A 107 26.83 2.77 18.95
N ARG A 108 26.75 1.93 20.02
CA ARG A 108 25.50 1.29 20.44
C ARG A 108 24.44 2.33 20.87
N GLU A 109 24.82 3.28 21.70
CA GLU A 109 23.89 4.31 22.17
C GLU A 109 23.47 5.26 21.03
N GLU A 110 24.36 5.57 20.10
CA GLU A 110 24.02 6.37 18.94
C GLU A 110 23.02 5.66 18.02
N LEU A 111 23.20 4.36 17.74
CA LEU A 111 22.26 3.56 16.97
C LEU A 111 20.88 3.56 17.65
N LYS A 112 20.80 3.24 18.95
CA LYS A 112 19.55 3.23 19.72
C LYS A 112 18.83 4.57 19.64
N ARG A 113 19.55 5.67 19.85
CA ARG A 113 18.98 7.02 19.79
C ARG A 113 18.42 7.36 18.41
N LYS A 114 19.16 7.08 17.32
CA LYS A 114 18.71 7.34 15.97
C LYS A 114 17.47 6.54 15.59
N LEU A 115 17.43 5.25 15.95
CA LEU A 115 16.27 4.41 15.71
C LEU A 115 15.06 4.84 16.55
N ALA A 116 15.25 5.23 17.81
CA ALA A 116 14.19 5.74 18.65
C ALA A 116 13.61 7.07 18.09
N SER A 117 14.48 7.97 17.64
CA SER A 117 14.03 9.23 17.01
C SER A 117 13.26 8.99 15.69
N ALA A 118 13.66 8.01 14.91
CA ALA A 118 12.93 7.64 13.68
C ALA A 118 11.55 7.00 13.97
N ALA A 119 11.39 6.40 15.17
CA ALA A 119 10.14 5.79 15.61
C ALA A 119 9.24 6.76 16.40
N GLU A 120 9.72 7.98 16.70
CA GLU A 120 8.99 8.95 17.51
C GLU A 120 7.65 9.34 16.87
N GLY A 121 6.57 9.22 17.64
CA GLY A 121 5.20 9.47 17.15
C GLY A 121 4.60 8.37 16.27
N LEU A 122 5.31 7.26 16.06
CA LEU A 122 4.88 6.15 15.22
C LEU A 122 4.82 4.84 16.03
N PRO A 123 3.69 4.52 16.69
CA PRO A 123 3.56 3.28 17.48
C PRO A 123 3.92 2.01 16.72
N SER A 124 3.62 1.98 15.41
CA SER A 124 3.94 0.87 14.50
C SER A 124 5.44 0.66 14.26
N HIS A 125 6.31 1.58 14.72
CA HIS A 125 7.77 1.51 14.58
C HIS A 125 8.49 1.27 15.92
N ALA A 126 7.75 1.04 17.00
CA ALA A 126 8.34 0.80 18.31
C ALA A 126 9.17 -0.50 18.34
N LEU A 127 10.40 -0.39 18.81
CA LEU A 127 11.37 -1.49 18.85
C LEU A 127 11.66 -1.92 20.28
N ALA A 128 11.76 -3.23 20.49
CA ALA A 128 12.41 -3.84 21.66
C ALA A 128 13.90 -3.98 21.35
N VAL A 129 14.74 -3.39 22.19
CA VAL A 129 16.20 -3.49 22.08
C VAL A 129 16.72 -4.28 23.25
N THR A 130 17.38 -5.42 22.97
CA THR A 130 17.99 -6.29 23.99
C THR A 130 19.50 -6.26 23.80
N ASP A 131 20.22 -6.04 24.90
CA ASP A 131 21.69 -6.13 24.97
C ASP A 131 22.07 -7.53 25.46
N GLY A 132 22.67 -8.33 24.57
CA GLY A 132 23.09 -9.71 24.88
C GLY A 132 24.47 -9.84 25.53
N GLY A 133 25.11 -8.72 25.89
CA GLY A 133 26.50 -8.71 26.33
C GLY A 133 27.51 -8.76 25.17
N ASP A 134 28.80 -8.56 25.47
CA ASP A 134 29.90 -8.56 24.48
C ASP A 134 29.65 -7.71 23.21
N GLY A 135 28.82 -6.66 23.34
CA GLY A 135 28.43 -5.79 22.22
C GLY A 135 27.38 -6.38 21.30
N LEU A 136 26.75 -7.50 21.63
CA LEU A 136 25.65 -8.08 20.89
C LEU A 136 24.37 -7.27 21.15
N LEU A 137 23.74 -6.77 20.11
CA LEU A 137 22.42 -6.13 20.15
C LEU A 137 21.41 -6.95 19.36
N ARG A 138 20.23 -7.10 19.91
CA ARG A 138 19.05 -7.62 19.23
C ARG A 138 17.96 -6.55 19.19
N LEU A 139 17.45 -6.29 18.01
CA LEU A 139 16.40 -5.33 17.72
C LEU A 139 15.21 -6.10 17.15
N ALA A 140 14.04 -5.95 17.75
CA ALA A 140 12.82 -6.58 17.22
C ALA A 140 11.64 -5.61 17.33
N PRO A 141 10.66 -5.66 16.41
CA PRO A 141 9.41 -4.95 16.60
C PRO A 141 8.73 -5.41 17.89
N THR A 142 8.15 -4.48 18.65
CA THR A 142 7.32 -4.86 19.80
C THR A 142 6.03 -5.53 19.34
N ASP A 143 5.39 -6.30 20.24
CA ASP A 143 4.07 -6.89 19.92
C ASP A 143 3.04 -5.80 19.62
N ALA A 144 3.08 -4.67 20.33
CA ALA A 144 2.24 -3.52 20.08
C ALA A 144 2.51 -2.90 18.72
N ALA A 145 3.77 -2.78 18.30
CA ALA A 145 4.14 -2.29 16.99
C ALA A 145 3.67 -3.23 15.87
N SER A 146 3.83 -4.54 16.08
CA SER A 146 3.35 -5.56 15.14
C SER A 146 1.82 -5.52 14.99
N ALA A 147 1.10 -5.37 16.10
CA ALA A 147 -0.35 -5.23 16.08
C ALA A 147 -0.81 -3.93 15.40
N ALA A 148 -0.12 -2.80 15.64
CA ALA A 148 -0.40 -1.52 14.99
C ALA A 148 -0.18 -1.61 13.47
N ARG A 149 0.92 -2.21 13.02
CA ARG A 149 1.20 -2.43 11.59
C ARG A 149 0.16 -3.33 10.92
N LEU A 150 -0.26 -4.41 11.60
CA LEU A 150 -1.34 -5.26 11.08
C LEU A 150 -2.66 -4.48 11.01
N HIS A 151 -2.92 -3.63 12.00
CA HIS A 151 -4.08 -2.74 12.00
C HIS A 151 -4.06 -1.82 10.77
N ASP A 152 -2.96 -1.11 10.53
CA ASP A 152 -2.80 -0.19 9.40
C ASP A 152 -2.93 -0.93 8.07
N LEU A 153 -2.33 -2.13 7.96
CA LEU A 153 -2.43 -2.97 6.77
C LEU A 153 -3.87 -3.39 6.45
N VAL A 154 -4.64 -3.77 7.47
CA VAL A 154 -6.06 -4.14 7.28
C VAL A 154 -6.89 -2.93 6.86
N GLU A 155 -6.65 -1.73 7.43
CA GLU A 155 -7.32 -0.50 7.01
C GLU A 155 -6.96 -0.11 5.57
N ASP A 156 -5.71 -0.26 5.16
CA ASP A 156 -5.27 -0.07 3.79
C ASP A 156 -5.97 -1.05 2.82
N CYS A 157 -6.11 -2.33 3.22
CA CYS A 157 -6.86 -3.32 2.46
C CYS A 157 -8.33 -2.93 2.30
N ILE A 158 -8.98 -2.46 3.38
CA ILE A 158 -10.37 -2.00 3.36
C ILE A 158 -10.52 -0.84 2.38
N ALA A 159 -9.70 0.20 2.51
CA ALA A 159 -9.76 1.37 1.64
C ALA A 159 -9.58 1.03 0.15
N MET A 160 -8.67 0.11 -0.16
CA MET A 160 -8.43 -0.33 -1.52
C MET A 160 -9.59 -1.18 -2.07
N ILE A 161 -10.15 -2.07 -1.26
CA ILE A 161 -11.31 -2.88 -1.63
C ILE A 161 -12.50 -1.95 -1.94
N GLU A 162 -12.77 -0.96 -1.07
CA GLU A 162 -13.82 0.04 -1.28
C GLU A 162 -13.63 0.79 -2.60
N GLN A 163 -12.40 1.22 -2.88
CA GLN A 163 -12.10 1.94 -4.13
C GLN A 163 -12.30 1.05 -5.35
N ARG A 164 -11.83 -0.19 -5.35
CA ARG A 164 -12.03 -1.13 -6.46
C ARG A 164 -13.50 -1.46 -6.70
N LEU A 165 -14.29 -1.59 -5.64
CA LEU A 165 -15.74 -1.80 -5.75
C LEU A 165 -16.42 -0.57 -6.36
N LYS A 166 -16.03 0.63 -5.95
CA LYS A 166 -16.51 1.91 -6.51
C LYS A 166 -16.17 2.03 -8.00
N ASP A 167 -14.93 1.73 -8.39
CA ASP A 167 -14.46 1.77 -9.78
C ASP A 167 -15.18 0.74 -10.66
N ALA A 168 -15.54 -0.41 -10.08
CA ALA A 168 -16.37 -1.42 -10.74
C ALA A 168 -17.87 -1.07 -10.77
N GLY A 169 -18.26 0.12 -10.28
CA GLY A 169 -19.65 0.58 -10.27
C GLY A 169 -20.52 -0.03 -9.14
N ILE A 170 -19.92 -0.73 -8.18
CA ILE A 170 -20.62 -1.38 -7.07
C ILE A 170 -20.75 -0.37 -5.91
N LYS A 171 -21.86 0.39 -5.91
CA LYS A 171 -22.03 1.54 -5.00
C LYS A 171 -22.53 1.18 -3.60
N LEU A 172 -23.12 -0.01 -3.40
CA LEU A 172 -23.80 -0.39 -2.15
C LEU A 172 -23.08 -1.52 -1.40
N ALA A 173 -21.80 -1.74 -1.67
CA ALA A 173 -21.02 -2.68 -0.90
C ALA A 173 -20.67 -2.11 0.48
N SER A 174 -20.63 -2.98 1.48
CA SER A 174 -20.07 -2.67 2.80
C SER A 174 -18.78 -3.46 3.00
N VAL A 175 -17.70 -2.78 3.32
CA VAL A 175 -16.41 -3.39 3.61
C VAL A 175 -16.06 -3.08 5.05
N GLN A 176 -15.80 -4.10 5.85
CA GLN A 176 -15.61 -3.95 7.30
C GLN A 176 -14.48 -4.85 7.78
N ARG A 177 -13.80 -4.39 8.83
CA ARG A 177 -12.88 -5.23 9.60
C ARG A 177 -13.66 -6.35 10.31
N ASP A 178 -13.09 -7.55 10.31
CA ASP A 178 -13.58 -8.71 11.05
C ASP A 178 -12.46 -9.33 11.90
N GLY A 179 -12.34 -8.90 13.15
CA GLY A 179 -11.23 -9.28 14.02
C GLY A 179 -9.94 -8.53 13.73
N ALA A 180 -8.79 -9.15 14.00
CA ALA A 180 -7.48 -8.51 13.90
C ALA A 180 -6.93 -8.47 12.47
N ASP A 181 -7.18 -9.52 11.69
CA ASP A 181 -6.49 -9.81 10.43
C ASP A 181 -7.44 -10.13 9.26
N ARG A 182 -8.76 -9.87 9.42
CA ARG A 182 -9.75 -10.21 8.39
C ARG A 182 -10.54 -9.00 7.92
N VAL A 183 -11.02 -9.09 6.67
CA VAL A 183 -11.89 -8.12 6.02
C VAL A 183 -13.14 -8.81 5.54
N ARG A 184 -14.30 -8.33 5.96
CA ARG A 184 -15.61 -8.79 5.54
C ARG A 184 -16.20 -7.84 4.52
N ILE A 185 -16.65 -8.39 3.40
CA ILE A 185 -17.34 -7.66 2.35
C ILE A 185 -18.78 -8.16 2.30
N PHE A 186 -19.71 -7.24 2.31
CA PHE A 186 -21.12 -7.53 2.08
C PHE A 186 -21.60 -6.79 0.83
N LEU A 187 -22.29 -7.53 -0.05
CA LEU A 187 -22.81 -7.04 -1.32
C LEU A 187 -24.31 -7.27 -1.33
N PRO A 188 -25.14 -6.22 -1.34
CA PRO A 188 -26.59 -6.38 -1.53
C PRO A 188 -26.88 -6.85 -2.96
N ASP A 189 -28.11 -7.32 -3.17
CA ASP A 189 -28.65 -7.70 -4.48
C ASP A 189 -28.13 -9.02 -5.07
N MET A 190 -27.78 -10.01 -4.22
CA MET A 190 -27.44 -11.38 -4.64
C MET A 190 -26.38 -11.45 -5.79
N MET A 191 -25.47 -10.48 -5.79
CA MET A 191 -24.36 -10.48 -6.76
C MET A 191 -23.52 -11.74 -6.52
N GLU A 192 -23.21 -12.47 -7.58
CA GLU A 192 -22.36 -13.67 -7.47
C GLU A 192 -20.99 -13.32 -6.84
N PRO A 193 -20.61 -13.97 -5.73
CA PRO A 193 -19.32 -13.71 -5.07
C PRO A 193 -18.14 -13.83 -6.03
N GLY A 194 -18.18 -14.75 -6.99
CA GLY A 194 -17.13 -14.98 -7.98
C GLY A 194 -16.82 -13.76 -8.86
N ARG A 195 -17.81 -12.93 -9.18
CA ARG A 195 -17.57 -11.68 -9.93
C ARG A 195 -16.77 -10.68 -9.13
N VAL A 196 -17.00 -10.64 -7.82
CA VAL A 196 -16.30 -9.72 -6.92
C VAL A 196 -14.89 -10.22 -6.61
N THR A 197 -14.72 -11.52 -6.39
CA THR A 197 -13.39 -12.09 -6.22
C THR A 197 -12.51 -11.88 -7.46
N ALA A 198 -13.09 -11.90 -8.67
CA ALA A 198 -12.37 -11.58 -9.90
C ALA A 198 -11.87 -10.12 -9.96
N ILE A 199 -12.64 -9.16 -9.39
CA ILE A 199 -12.20 -7.76 -9.28
C ILE A 199 -10.97 -7.63 -8.39
N PHE A 200 -10.90 -8.43 -7.30
CA PHE A 200 -9.77 -8.41 -6.37
C PHE A 200 -8.59 -9.25 -6.83
N ALA A 201 -8.83 -10.29 -7.63
CA ALA A 201 -7.77 -11.10 -8.22
C ALA A 201 -6.95 -10.33 -9.28
N ARG A 202 -7.47 -9.21 -9.79
CA ARG A 202 -6.75 -8.34 -10.72
C ARG A 202 -5.64 -7.60 -9.96
N LYS A 203 -4.42 -8.10 -10.10
CA LYS A 203 -3.23 -7.41 -9.62
C LYS A 203 -3.00 -6.15 -10.45
N VAL A 204 -2.83 -5.00 -9.81
CA VAL A 204 -2.32 -3.80 -10.48
C VAL A 204 -0.88 -4.09 -10.86
N LYS A 205 -0.57 -4.02 -12.14
CA LYS A 205 0.79 -4.23 -12.61
C LYS A 205 1.58 -2.94 -12.47
N VAL A 206 2.41 -2.87 -11.44
CA VAL A 206 3.36 -1.76 -11.24
C VAL A 206 4.68 -2.14 -11.89
N SER A 207 5.23 -1.28 -12.72
CA SER A 207 6.56 -1.45 -13.27
C SER A 207 7.25 -0.11 -13.48
N PHE A 208 8.56 -0.11 -13.32
CA PHE A 208 9.44 1.04 -13.54
C PHE A 208 10.32 0.71 -14.74
N ARG A 209 10.20 1.50 -15.81
CA ARG A 209 10.77 1.17 -17.10
C ARG A 209 11.48 2.37 -17.73
N LEU A 210 12.49 2.12 -18.53
CA LEU A 210 13.12 3.17 -19.34
C LEU A 210 12.22 3.57 -20.52
N ILE A 211 12.24 4.86 -20.88
CA ILE A 211 11.67 5.33 -22.13
C ILE A 211 12.67 5.00 -23.24
N ASP A 212 12.19 4.40 -24.31
CA ASP A 212 12.99 4.17 -25.53
C ASP A 212 12.98 5.45 -26.38
N LEU A 213 14.14 6.01 -26.60
CA LEU A 213 14.35 7.26 -27.35
C LEU A 213 14.77 7.02 -28.82
N SER A 214 14.72 5.79 -29.31
CA SER A 214 15.13 5.43 -30.66
C SER A 214 14.23 6.00 -31.76
N MET A 215 12.94 6.23 -31.42
CA MET A 215 11.96 6.93 -32.26
C MET A 215 10.91 7.63 -31.41
N SER A 216 10.09 8.49 -32.03
CA SER A 216 8.97 9.10 -31.31
C SER A 216 7.84 8.10 -31.06
N ALA A 217 7.06 8.33 -29.99
CA ALA A 217 5.91 7.49 -29.67
C ALA A 217 4.85 7.50 -30.77
N GLU A 218 4.66 8.64 -31.48
CA GLU A 218 3.75 8.78 -32.61
C GLU A 218 4.20 7.95 -33.81
N GLN A 219 5.49 7.95 -34.10
CA GLN A 219 6.08 7.09 -35.15
C GLN A 219 5.92 5.61 -34.82
N ALA A 220 6.15 5.23 -33.55
CA ALA A 220 5.98 3.86 -33.10
C ALA A 220 4.49 3.42 -33.12
N GLN A 221 3.56 4.33 -32.86
CA GLN A 221 2.12 4.07 -32.91
C GLN A 221 1.59 3.90 -34.33
N SER A 222 2.10 4.68 -35.29
CA SER A 222 1.71 4.60 -36.69
C SER A 222 2.44 3.51 -37.48
N GLY A 223 3.52 2.99 -36.96
CA GLY A 223 4.38 1.98 -37.55
C GLY A 223 4.50 0.72 -36.68
N THR A 224 5.69 0.12 -36.71
CA THR A 224 6.03 -1.03 -35.85
C THR A 224 7.00 -0.55 -34.77
N PRO A 225 6.65 -0.67 -33.46
CA PRO A 225 7.57 -0.38 -32.38
C PRO A 225 8.83 -1.23 -32.48
N PRO A 226 10.00 -0.74 -32.02
CA PRO A 226 11.23 -1.52 -31.97
C PRO A 226 11.07 -2.82 -31.20
N ALA A 227 11.81 -3.84 -31.55
CA ALA A 227 11.87 -5.07 -30.79
C ALA A 227 12.31 -4.74 -29.35
N GLY A 228 11.52 -5.15 -28.34
CA GLY A 228 11.79 -4.85 -26.94
C GLY A 228 11.19 -3.55 -26.40
N ALA A 229 10.42 -2.80 -27.21
CA ALA A 229 9.65 -1.64 -26.77
C ALA A 229 8.17 -1.80 -27.09
N GLU A 230 7.33 -1.02 -26.40
CA GLU A 230 5.89 -0.93 -26.64
C GLU A 230 5.38 0.50 -26.41
N VAL A 231 4.26 0.84 -27.03
CA VAL A 231 3.64 2.16 -26.90
C VAL A 231 2.56 2.11 -25.82
N LEU A 232 2.71 2.93 -24.79
CA LEU A 232 1.74 3.03 -23.69
C LEU A 232 1.13 4.43 -23.63
N PRO A 233 -0.18 4.56 -23.34
CA PRO A 233 -0.81 5.84 -23.14
C PRO A 233 -0.44 6.45 -21.78
N GLY A 234 -0.38 7.77 -21.71
CA GLY A 234 -0.30 8.50 -20.45
C GLY A 234 -1.59 8.41 -19.63
N PHE A 235 -1.47 8.56 -18.33
CA PHE A 235 -2.60 8.47 -17.40
C PHE A 235 -3.52 9.70 -17.46
N LYS A 236 -2.93 10.90 -17.43
CA LYS A 236 -3.65 12.18 -17.47
C LYS A 236 -3.43 12.97 -18.73
N ASP A 237 -2.22 12.94 -19.25
CA ASP A 237 -1.90 13.54 -20.52
C ASP A 237 -2.42 12.62 -21.64
N LYS A 238 -2.81 13.19 -22.73
CA LYS A 238 -3.22 12.43 -23.93
C LYS A 238 -1.99 12.00 -24.76
N GLN A 239 -0.82 11.95 -24.13
CA GLN A 239 0.43 11.59 -24.80
C GLN A 239 0.62 10.07 -24.80
N PHE A 240 1.41 9.60 -25.75
CA PHE A 240 1.87 8.23 -25.81
C PHE A 240 3.38 8.20 -25.51
N TYR A 241 3.82 7.10 -24.95
CA TYR A 241 5.22 6.88 -24.56
C TYR A 241 5.71 5.57 -25.15
N LEU A 242 6.87 5.61 -25.78
CA LEU A 242 7.56 4.39 -26.19
C LEU A 242 8.39 3.89 -25.01
N VAL A 243 8.01 2.77 -24.46
CA VAL A 243 8.54 2.25 -23.19
C VAL A 243 9.21 0.90 -23.41
N ALA A 244 10.35 0.66 -22.80
CA ALA A 244 11.00 -0.65 -22.84
C ALA A 244 10.05 -1.72 -22.24
N LYS A 245 9.95 -2.90 -22.86
CA LYS A 245 9.15 -4.02 -22.34
C LYS A 245 9.71 -4.59 -21.04
N ASP A 246 11.02 -4.60 -20.91
CA ASP A 246 11.70 -5.07 -19.71
C ASP A 246 11.57 -4.03 -18.60
N SER A 247 11.08 -4.48 -17.43
CA SER A 247 11.01 -3.62 -16.27
C SER A 247 12.35 -3.61 -15.52
N ALA A 248 12.82 -2.42 -15.18
CA ALA A 248 13.99 -2.26 -14.33
C ALA A 248 13.68 -2.61 -12.88
N LEU A 249 12.47 -2.26 -12.41
CA LEU A 249 11.90 -2.62 -11.10
C LEU A 249 10.41 -2.88 -11.24
N ASP A 250 9.88 -3.66 -10.29
CA ASP A 250 8.48 -4.07 -10.24
C ASP A 250 7.82 -3.63 -8.93
N GLY A 251 6.52 -3.83 -8.82
CA GLY A 251 5.77 -3.53 -7.59
C GLY A 251 6.28 -4.26 -6.36
N ASP A 252 6.83 -5.46 -6.52
CA ASP A 252 7.43 -6.25 -5.42
C ASP A 252 8.73 -5.62 -4.86
N ASP A 253 9.31 -4.67 -5.56
CA ASP A 253 10.44 -3.89 -5.08
C ASP A 253 10.01 -2.68 -4.22
N VAL A 254 8.72 -2.30 -4.23
CA VAL A 254 8.17 -1.19 -3.44
C VAL A 254 7.86 -1.66 -2.02
N SER A 255 8.49 -1.07 -1.01
CA SER A 255 8.23 -1.35 0.41
C SER A 255 7.24 -0.40 1.05
N TYR A 256 7.12 0.82 0.51
CA TYR A 256 6.23 1.85 1.00
C TYR A 256 5.77 2.76 -0.13
N ALA A 257 4.52 3.18 -0.12
CA ALA A 257 4.06 4.33 -0.86
C ALA A 257 2.94 5.04 -0.09
N GLY A 258 2.89 6.38 -0.16
CA GLY A 258 1.90 7.19 0.56
C GLY A 258 1.69 8.54 -0.12
N PRO A 259 0.54 9.18 0.07
CA PRO A 259 0.34 10.54 -0.36
C PRO A 259 1.23 11.48 0.47
N GLY A 260 1.62 12.59 -0.13
CA GLY A 260 2.42 13.62 0.53
C GLY A 260 2.28 14.94 -0.20
N PHE A 261 3.11 15.90 0.20
CA PHE A 261 3.20 17.19 -0.45
C PHE A 261 4.65 17.46 -0.87
N ALA A 262 4.84 17.99 -2.05
CA ALA A 262 6.16 18.36 -2.55
C ALA A 262 6.75 19.49 -1.71
N ALA A 263 8.02 19.34 -1.32
CA ALA A 263 8.72 20.38 -0.58
C ALA A 263 8.84 21.65 -1.43
N GLY A 264 8.38 22.77 -0.91
CA GLY A 264 8.45 24.09 -1.55
C GLY A 264 7.26 24.48 -2.42
N THR A 265 6.57 23.56 -3.08
CA THR A 265 5.37 23.88 -3.89
C THR A 265 4.06 23.51 -3.21
N ASN A 266 4.12 22.66 -2.19
CA ASN A 266 2.94 22.13 -1.49
C ASN A 266 1.94 21.42 -2.43
N GLU A 267 2.40 20.95 -3.58
CA GLU A 267 1.60 20.18 -4.51
C GLU A 267 1.42 18.73 -4.01
N PRO A 268 0.22 18.13 -4.15
CA PRO A 268 0.02 16.74 -3.79
C PRO A 268 0.87 15.81 -4.67
N ILE A 269 1.58 14.89 -4.03
CA ILE A 269 2.45 13.90 -4.65
C ILE A 269 2.17 12.50 -4.09
N ALA A 270 2.56 11.47 -4.84
CA ALA A 270 2.72 10.13 -4.29
C ALA A 270 4.21 9.89 -4.01
N SER A 271 4.57 9.68 -2.76
CA SER A 271 5.92 9.28 -2.36
C SER A 271 6.02 7.76 -2.29
N PHE A 272 7.18 7.21 -2.62
CA PHE A 272 7.43 5.77 -2.51
C PHE A 272 8.84 5.48 -2.02
N ARG A 273 9.03 4.27 -1.50
CA ARG A 273 10.33 3.73 -1.10
C ARG A 273 10.43 2.29 -1.58
N PHE A 274 11.58 1.93 -2.08
CA PHE A 274 11.92 0.56 -2.42
C PHE A 274 12.45 -0.20 -1.19
N ASN A 275 12.31 -1.53 -1.19
CA ASN A 275 13.00 -2.41 -0.28
C ASN A 275 14.52 -2.45 -0.60
N GLY A 276 15.31 -3.15 0.21
CA GLY A 276 16.76 -3.19 0.03
C GLY A 276 17.22 -3.73 -1.33
N ARG A 277 16.48 -4.69 -1.91
CA ARG A 277 16.75 -5.21 -3.26
C ARG A 277 16.45 -4.14 -4.31
N GLY A 278 15.27 -3.55 -4.26
CA GLY A 278 14.83 -2.50 -5.17
C GLY A 278 15.73 -1.27 -5.09
N THR A 279 16.16 -0.85 -3.89
CA THR A 279 17.09 0.25 -3.69
C THR A 279 18.41 0.05 -4.45
N ARG A 280 19.00 -1.15 -4.35
CA ARG A 280 20.26 -1.46 -5.08
C ARG A 280 20.05 -1.47 -6.60
N ARG A 281 18.94 -2.08 -7.08
CA ARG A 281 18.61 -2.08 -8.52
C ARG A 281 18.35 -0.68 -9.02
N PHE A 282 17.62 0.15 -8.27
CA PHE A 282 17.29 1.52 -8.64
C PHE A 282 18.53 2.41 -8.71
N ALA A 283 19.44 2.29 -7.73
CA ALA A 283 20.72 3.00 -7.76
C ALA A 283 21.53 2.65 -9.02
N HIS A 284 21.66 1.36 -9.34
CA HIS A 284 22.41 0.91 -10.53
C HIS A 284 21.75 1.38 -11.84
N VAL A 285 20.43 1.27 -11.94
CA VAL A 285 19.68 1.69 -13.14
C VAL A 285 19.77 3.21 -13.33
N THR A 286 19.62 4.00 -12.26
CA THR A 286 19.69 5.46 -12.35
C THR A 286 21.10 5.94 -12.65
N GLU A 287 22.14 5.31 -12.11
CA GLU A 287 23.53 5.60 -12.44
C GLU A 287 23.84 5.36 -13.93
N ALA A 288 23.37 4.24 -14.49
CA ALA A 288 23.61 3.88 -15.89
C ALA A 288 22.77 4.69 -16.91
N ASN A 289 21.76 5.43 -16.45
CA ASN A 289 20.79 6.09 -17.32
C ASN A 289 20.56 7.57 -16.98
N ILE A 290 21.58 8.27 -16.48
CA ILE A 290 21.52 9.72 -16.25
C ILE A 290 21.16 10.44 -17.54
N GLY A 291 20.27 11.41 -17.48
CA GLY A 291 19.75 12.18 -18.61
C GLY A 291 18.62 11.52 -19.38
N LYS A 292 18.27 10.26 -19.10
CA LYS A 292 17.15 9.56 -19.74
C LYS A 292 15.89 9.63 -18.89
N PRO A 293 14.70 9.68 -19.52
CA PRO A 293 13.42 9.60 -18.81
C PRO A 293 13.15 8.16 -18.33
N PHE A 294 12.54 8.06 -17.15
CA PHE A 294 12.24 6.83 -16.45
C PHE A 294 10.74 6.76 -16.14
N ALA A 295 10.02 5.89 -16.84
CA ALA A 295 8.59 5.78 -16.74
C ALA A 295 8.15 4.96 -15.51
N ILE A 296 7.15 5.46 -14.82
CA ILE A 296 6.39 4.74 -13.80
C ILE A 296 5.08 4.33 -14.44
N VAL A 297 4.88 3.01 -14.57
CA VAL A 297 3.77 2.42 -15.31
C VAL A 297 2.85 1.66 -14.35
N LEU A 298 1.56 1.96 -14.40
CA LEU A 298 0.50 1.28 -13.67
C LEU A 298 -0.55 0.78 -14.67
N ASP A 299 -0.83 -0.53 -14.68
CA ASP A 299 -1.82 -1.15 -15.57
C ASP A 299 -1.69 -0.69 -17.03
N ASP A 300 -0.47 -0.75 -17.57
CA ASP A 300 -0.13 -0.36 -18.94
C ASP A 300 -0.41 1.13 -19.27
N ARG A 301 -0.39 2.02 -18.26
CA ARG A 301 -0.46 3.47 -18.41
C ARG A 301 0.73 4.15 -17.74
N VAL A 302 1.34 5.12 -18.41
CA VAL A 302 2.44 5.91 -17.85
C VAL A 302 1.87 6.99 -16.94
N ILE A 303 2.16 6.90 -15.64
CA ILE A 303 1.73 7.87 -14.64
C ILE A 303 2.63 9.10 -14.65
N SER A 304 3.94 8.88 -14.79
CA SER A 304 4.96 9.92 -14.83
C SER A 304 6.21 9.38 -15.50
N ALA A 305 6.96 10.23 -16.17
CA ALA A 305 8.21 9.89 -16.82
C ALA A 305 9.29 10.94 -16.54
N PRO A 306 9.76 11.08 -15.26
CA PRO A 306 10.79 12.04 -14.91
C PRO A 306 12.14 11.70 -15.56
N VAL A 307 12.93 12.73 -15.83
CA VAL A 307 14.31 12.56 -16.29
C VAL A 307 15.21 12.28 -15.08
N ILE A 308 16.03 11.24 -15.16
CA ILE A 308 17.04 10.91 -14.15
C ILE A 308 18.10 11.99 -14.20
N ARG A 309 18.27 12.78 -13.14
CA ARG A 309 19.25 13.87 -13.06
C ARG A 309 20.57 13.44 -12.44
N GLU A 310 20.50 12.49 -11.51
CA GLU A 310 21.63 11.98 -10.73
C GLU A 310 21.33 10.54 -10.27
N PRO A 311 22.36 9.76 -9.85
CA PRO A 311 22.14 8.44 -9.27
C PRO A 311 21.31 8.53 -8.00
N ILE A 312 20.22 7.76 -7.91
CA ILE A 312 19.31 7.76 -6.74
C ILE A 312 19.64 6.56 -5.85
N THR A 313 20.57 6.79 -4.91
CA THR A 313 21.04 5.72 -4.00
C THR A 313 20.16 5.51 -2.77
N GLY A 314 19.30 6.48 -2.45
CA GLY A 314 18.43 6.44 -1.27
C GLY A 314 17.19 5.54 -1.39
N GLY A 315 16.92 4.98 -2.59
CA GLY A 315 15.81 4.07 -2.83
C GLY A 315 14.42 4.67 -2.62
N SER A 316 14.29 6.00 -2.61
CA SER A 316 13.00 6.70 -2.47
C SER A 316 12.79 7.66 -3.62
N GLY A 317 11.54 7.94 -3.95
CA GLY A 317 11.16 8.87 -4.98
C GLY A 317 9.80 9.50 -4.74
N GLN A 318 9.50 10.50 -5.56
CA GLN A 318 8.24 11.22 -5.55
C GLN A 318 7.66 11.25 -6.96
N ILE A 319 6.36 11.02 -7.07
CA ILE A 319 5.63 11.10 -8.32
C ILE A 319 4.77 12.35 -8.23
N SER A 320 5.05 13.30 -9.10
CA SER A 320 4.23 14.50 -9.34
C SER A 320 3.50 14.37 -10.68
N GLY A 321 2.37 15.03 -10.83
CA GLY A 321 1.56 14.96 -12.05
C GLY A 321 0.32 15.84 -11.97
N ASN A 322 0.43 17.02 -11.31
CA ASN A 322 -0.71 17.91 -11.03
C ASN A 322 -1.89 17.14 -10.40
N PHE A 323 -1.58 16.31 -9.41
CA PHE A 323 -2.58 15.51 -8.73
C PHE A 323 -3.42 16.34 -7.77
N THR A 324 -4.68 15.96 -7.62
CA THR A 324 -5.42 16.25 -6.40
C THR A 324 -4.90 15.35 -5.26
N LEU A 325 -5.21 15.68 -4.02
CA LEU A 325 -4.83 14.83 -2.89
C LEU A 325 -5.43 13.42 -3.00
N GLU A 326 -6.68 13.32 -3.50
CA GLU A 326 -7.35 12.03 -3.74
C GLU A 326 -6.65 11.20 -4.83
N GLU A 327 -6.20 11.85 -5.91
CA GLU A 327 -5.43 11.18 -6.97
C GLU A 327 -4.06 10.74 -6.50
N ALA A 328 -3.33 11.59 -5.74
CA ALA A 328 -2.05 11.23 -5.17
C ALA A 328 -2.17 10.03 -4.22
N ASN A 329 -3.24 9.98 -3.41
CA ASN A 329 -3.54 8.84 -2.56
C ASN A 329 -3.87 7.58 -3.40
N SER A 330 -4.63 7.73 -4.48
CA SER A 330 -4.96 6.61 -5.38
C SER A 330 -3.71 6.04 -6.06
N VAL A 331 -2.81 6.90 -6.56
CA VAL A 331 -1.52 6.49 -7.13
C VAL A 331 -0.67 5.78 -6.08
N ALA A 332 -0.58 6.32 -4.87
CA ALA A 332 0.17 5.69 -3.77
C ALA A 332 -0.43 4.32 -3.39
N MET A 333 -1.76 4.20 -3.35
CA MET A 333 -2.42 2.91 -3.15
C MET A 333 -2.13 1.92 -4.27
N MET A 334 -2.17 2.36 -5.53
CA MET A 334 -1.82 1.50 -6.68
C MET A 334 -0.37 1.06 -6.65
N LEU A 335 0.57 1.92 -6.26
CA LEU A 335 1.99 1.56 -6.10
C LEU A 335 2.18 0.50 -5.01
N ARG A 336 1.45 0.59 -3.90
CA ARG A 336 1.41 -0.46 -2.87
C ARG A 336 0.70 -1.71 -3.36
N ALA A 337 -0.25 -1.57 -4.28
CA ALA A 337 -1.12 -2.61 -4.80
C ALA A 337 -0.55 -3.38 -6.00
N GLY A 338 0.69 -3.17 -6.36
CA GLY A 338 1.43 -4.07 -7.26
C GLY A 338 1.38 -5.51 -6.74
N SER A 339 1.36 -5.64 -5.41
CA SER A 339 0.66 -6.68 -4.64
C SER A 339 -0.44 -5.99 -3.81
N LEU A 340 -1.60 -6.59 -3.60
CA LEU A 340 -2.50 -6.22 -2.51
C LEU A 340 -1.65 -6.03 -1.25
N PRO A 341 -1.76 -4.92 -0.48
CA PRO A 341 -1.01 -4.78 0.75
C PRO A 341 -1.41 -5.94 1.67
N GLY A 342 -0.53 -6.93 1.80
CA GLY A 342 -0.83 -8.24 2.35
C GLY A 342 -1.61 -9.11 1.35
N HIS A 343 -1.13 -10.31 1.07
CA HIS A 343 -1.90 -11.28 0.30
C HIS A 343 -3.23 -11.51 0.98
N LEU A 344 -4.35 -11.24 0.28
CA LEU A 344 -5.68 -11.54 0.77
C LEU A 344 -6.01 -12.98 0.40
N GLY A 345 -6.08 -13.84 1.38
CA GLY A 345 -6.59 -15.21 1.25
C GLY A 345 -8.11 -15.22 1.40
N LEU A 346 -8.83 -15.78 0.43
CA LEU A 346 -10.26 -16.03 0.57
C LEU A 346 -10.49 -17.08 1.67
N VAL A 347 -11.24 -16.72 2.71
CA VAL A 347 -11.58 -17.62 3.83
C VAL A 347 -12.96 -18.25 3.64
N ASP A 348 -13.94 -17.41 3.26
CA ASP A 348 -15.34 -17.84 3.13
C ASP A 348 -16.06 -16.96 2.12
N GLN A 349 -17.05 -17.56 1.44
CA GLN A 349 -17.97 -16.83 0.59
C GLN A 349 -19.35 -17.49 0.63
N GLN A 350 -20.39 -16.70 0.87
CA GLN A 350 -21.75 -17.17 1.02
C GLN A 350 -22.74 -16.24 0.33
N VAL A 351 -23.78 -16.83 -0.27
CA VAL A 351 -24.96 -16.09 -0.69
C VAL A 351 -26.00 -16.19 0.43
N ILE A 352 -26.38 -15.06 0.98
CA ILE A 352 -27.35 -14.95 2.06
C ILE A 352 -28.71 -14.66 1.42
N GLN A 353 -29.66 -15.59 1.61
CA GLN A 353 -31.04 -15.36 1.16
C GLN A 353 -31.73 -14.36 2.09
N PRO A 354 -32.56 -13.46 1.56
CA PRO A 354 -33.31 -12.53 2.40
C PRO A 354 -34.19 -13.34 3.36
N ALA A 355 -34.28 -12.89 4.61
CA ALA A 355 -35.19 -13.49 5.59
C ALA A 355 -36.59 -13.49 5.02
N ALA A 356 -37.27 -14.65 5.06
CA ALA A 356 -38.67 -14.77 4.65
C ALA A 356 -39.49 -13.73 5.44
N LYS A 357 -40.32 -12.94 4.74
CA LYS A 357 -41.24 -12.03 5.42
C LYS A 357 -42.17 -12.86 6.30
N PRO A 358 -42.37 -12.45 7.58
CA PRO A 358 -43.41 -13.03 8.44
C PRO A 358 -44.80 -12.80 7.88
#